data_79708ecf1db58454fa2b621ad039d379
#
_entry.id   79708ecf1db58454fa2b621ad039d379
#
_cell.length_a   1.000
_cell.length_b   1.000
_cell.length_c   1.000
_cell.angle_alpha   90.00
_cell.angle_beta   90.00
_cell.angle_gamma   90.00
#
_symmetry.space_group_name_H-M   'P 1'
#
loop_
_entity.id
_entity.type
_entity.pdbx_description
1 polymer ?
#
loop_
_entity_poly.entity_id
_entity_poly.type
_entity_poly.pdbx_seq_one_letter_code
_entity_poly.pdbx_strand_id
1 'polypeptide(L)'
;IRGDKFVITQQGKCCCQPPRQKEYNVVSFIKEHPALFAEYYEGIDLNRLVNLVCSRLLNIPFEEYEVQTVPVKQDLRPFDITDYDLHRFNPQDHEMQEIFYPYFKNRGIDLSTQNAFHRHFCLATKHGADGAAYTCLAFPLTLPKEGGTVVGFEERERMRMDGCDSYKGKSEESNESEGLWIASPAGTPLAEAKHIYWFGSTYDAMAYYQLHQAKNKDLRKAVFISTGGKPIGKQMREILDLTIPARQHICFDNTRKGSNLTWDLQKEICRSVRFAIEETPERKPYLDSIPDGGDL
;
A
#
# COMPACT_ATOMS: atom_id res chain seq x y z
N ILE A 1 -30.43 30.60 -5.96
CA ILE A 1 -30.65 29.18 -5.62
C ILE A 1 -31.97 29.12 -4.87
N ARG A 2 -33.07 29.26 -5.61
CA ARG A 2 -34.42 29.17 -5.04
C ARG A 2 -34.85 27.71 -5.05
N GLY A 3 -34.88 27.08 -3.89
CA GLY A 3 -35.47 25.75 -3.68
C GLY A 3 -34.62 24.66 -3.08
N ASP A 4 -33.32 24.84 -2.99
CA ASP A 4 -32.44 23.82 -2.38
C ASP A 4 -32.45 23.98 -0.85
N LYS A 5 -32.81 22.91 -0.16
CA LYS A 5 -32.75 22.83 1.30
C LYS A 5 -31.55 22.03 1.73
N PHE A 6 -30.71 22.61 2.59
CA PHE A 6 -29.58 21.95 3.20
C PHE A 6 -29.87 21.70 4.69
N VAL A 7 -29.53 20.51 5.15
CA VAL A 7 -29.64 20.12 6.55
C VAL A 7 -28.26 19.78 7.05
N ILE A 8 -27.84 20.42 8.11
CA ILE A 8 -26.58 20.08 8.79
C ILE A 8 -26.92 19.06 9.89
N THR A 9 -26.27 17.91 9.88
CA THR A 9 -26.46 16.87 10.90
C THR A 9 -25.91 17.34 12.25
N GLN A 10 -26.45 16.80 13.35
CA GLN A 10 -26.01 17.15 14.72
C GLN A 10 -24.51 16.93 14.96
N GLN A 11 -23.87 16.06 14.17
CA GLN A 11 -22.43 15.83 14.24
C GLN A 11 -21.61 16.83 13.44
N GLY A 12 -22.23 17.77 12.70
CA GLY A 12 -21.56 18.81 11.93
C GLY A 12 -20.68 18.31 10.78
N LYS A 13 -20.69 17.00 10.50
CA LYS A 13 -19.78 16.37 9.54
C LYS A 13 -20.31 16.34 8.10
N CYS A 14 -21.61 16.41 7.90
CA CYS A 14 -22.25 16.27 6.58
C CYS A 14 -23.39 17.26 6.41
N CYS A 15 -23.53 17.81 5.21
CA CYS A 15 -24.72 18.52 4.78
C CYS A 15 -25.52 17.60 3.86
N CYS A 16 -26.83 17.46 4.11
CA CYS A 16 -27.75 16.69 3.27
C CYS A 16 -28.62 17.64 2.47
N GLN A 17 -28.85 17.34 1.19
CA GLN A 17 -29.71 18.13 0.30
C GLN A 17 -30.97 17.32 -0.07
N PRO A 18 -32.10 17.54 0.61
CA PRO A 18 -33.38 16.99 0.16
C PRO A 18 -33.88 17.73 -1.12
N PRO A 19 -34.52 17.09 -2.07
CA PRO A 19 -34.98 15.70 -2.07
C PRO A 19 -33.96 14.69 -2.61
N ARG A 20 -32.75 15.14 -3.04
CA ARG A 20 -31.75 14.29 -3.68
C ARG A 20 -31.05 13.33 -2.71
N GLN A 21 -31.27 13.47 -1.41
CA GLN A 21 -30.69 12.67 -0.33
C GLN A 21 -29.15 12.46 -0.45
N LYS A 22 -28.47 13.46 -1.02
CA LYS A 22 -27.03 13.42 -1.19
C LYS A 22 -26.34 13.96 0.05
N GLU A 23 -25.44 13.19 0.60
CA GLU A 23 -24.59 13.59 1.72
C GLU A 23 -23.31 14.23 1.20
N TYR A 24 -22.92 15.32 1.87
CA TYR A 24 -21.69 16.04 1.56
C TYR A 24 -20.83 16.11 2.81
N ASN A 25 -19.54 15.98 2.65
CA ASN A 25 -18.60 16.57 3.60
C ASN A 25 -18.32 18.02 3.20
N VAL A 26 -17.66 18.79 4.07
CA VAL A 26 -17.37 20.22 3.84
C VAL A 26 -16.68 20.45 2.50
N VAL A 27 -15.67 19.63 2.17
CA VAL A 27 -14.88 19.77 0.94
C VAL A 27 -15.73 19.50 -0.30
N SER A 28 -16.51 18.41 -0.31
CA SER A 28 -17.39 18.07 -1.44
C SER A 28 -18.52 19.07 -1.61
N PHE A 29 -19.04 19.62 -0.50
CA PHE A 29 -20.07 20.67 -0.54
C PHE A 29 -19.54 21.93 -1.21
N ILE A 30 -18.36 22.42 -0.83
CA ILE A 30 -17.74 23.61 -1.42
C ILE A 30 -17.49 23.39 -2.91
N LYS A 31 -16.97 22.23 -3.31
CA LYS A 31 -16.66 21.92 -4.70
C LYS A 31 -17.90 21.80 -5.60
N GLU A 32 -19.00 21.27 -5.09
CA GLU A 32 -20.24 21.12 -5.87
C GLU A 32 -21.11 22.39 -5.88
N HIS A 33 -20.94 23.27 -4.91
CA HIS A 33 -21.70 24.50 -4.78
C HIS A 33 -20.79 25.73 -4.66
N PRO A 34 -19.80 25.91 -5.56
CA PRO A 34 -18.78 26.95 -5.43
C PRO A 34 -19.38 28.36 -5.39
N ALA A 35 -20.43 28.61 -6.16
CA ALA A 35 -21.09 29.91 -6.24
C ALA A 35 -21.77 30.37 -4.94
N LEU A 36 -21.86 29.53 -3.91
CA LEU A 36 -22.36 29.92 -2.59
C LEU A 36 -21.34 30.66 -1.73
N PHE A 37 -20.09 30.66 -2.12
CA PHE A 37 -18.98 31.19 -1.33
C PHE A 37 -18.47 32.50 -1.93
N ALA A 38 -18.20 33.47 -1.07
CA ALA A 38 -17.74 34.80 -1.48
C ALA A 38 -16.38 34.79 -2.17
N GLU A 39 -15.57 33.77 -1.90
CA GLU A 39 -14.25 33.57 -2.48
C GLU A 39 -14.30 33.02 -3.92
N TYR A 40 -15.48 32.62 -4.40
CA TYR A 40 -15.62 32.07 -5.74
C TYR A 40 -15.57 33.15 -6.83
N TYR A 41 -14.78 32.86 -7.86
CA TYR A 41 -14.80 33.57 -9.14
C TYR A 41 -14.64 32.55 -10.27
N GLU A 42 -15.10 32.90 -11.47
CA GLU A 42 -15.02 32.03 -12.63
C GLU A 42 -13.56 31.69 -12.99
N GLY A 43 -13.24 30.39 -13.06
CA GLY A 43 -11.89 29.90 -13.34
C GLY A 43 -11.03 29.62 -12.12
N ILE A 44 -11.53 29.84 -10.89
CA ILE A 44 -10.79 29.43 -9.67
C ILE A 44 -10.62 27.91 -9.61
N ASP A 45 -9.43 27.45 -9.23
CA ASP A 45 -9.23 26.04 -8.85
C ASP A 45 -10.07 25.68 -7.62
N LEU A 46 -10.81 24.57 -7.70
CA LEU A 46 -11.74 24.18 -6.64
C LEU A 46 -11.04 23.79 -5.33
N ASN A 47 -9.79 23.33 -5.37
CA ASN A 47 -9.02 23.05 -4.14
C ASN A 47 -8.59 24.37 -3.48
N ARG A 48 -8.19 25.35 -4.31
CA ARG A 48 -7.86 26.69 -3.84
C ARG A 48 -9.10 27.35 -3.19
N LEU A 49 -10.26 27.22 -3.81
CA LEU A 49 -11.53 27.71 -3.23
C LEU A 49 -11.80 27.07 -1.87
N VAL A 50 -11.65 25.74 -1.73
CA VAL A 50 -11.82 25.02 -0.47
C VAL A 50 -10.89 25.61 0.60
N ASN A 51 -9.62 25.80 0.27
CA ASN A 51 -8.63 26.33 1.21
C ASN A 51 -8.97 27.75 1.65
N LEU A 52 -9.36 28.65 0.73
CA LEU A 52 -9.78 30.02 1.03
C LEU A 52 -10.99 30.05 1.96
N VAL A 53 -12.03 29.27 1.64
CA VAL A 53 -13.25 29.18 2.45
C VAL A 53 -12.94 28.64 3.83
N CYS A 54 -12.15 27.55 3.94
CA CYS A 54 -11.77 26.96 5.22
C CYS A 54 -10.90 27.92 6.05
N SER A 55 -9.95 28.61 5.45
CA SER A 55 -9.10 29.60 6.12
C SER A 55 -9.94 30.73 6.72
N ARG A 56 -10.90 31.28 5.96
CA ARG A 56 -11.80 32.30 6.47
C ARG A 56 -12.68 31.78 7.62
N LEU A 57 -13.26 30.59 7.48
CA LEU A 57 -14.15 30.02 8.49
C LEU A 57 -13.41 29.65 9.78
N LEU A 58 -12.16 29.25 9.70
CA LEU A 58 -11.32 28.88 10.83
C LEU A 58 -10.54 30.08 11.40
N ASN A 59 -10.65 31.25 10.77
CA ASN A 59 -9.88 32.44 11.10
C ASN A 59 -8.34 32.18 11.13
N ILE A 60 -7.87 31.33 10.23
CA ILE A 60 -6.46 31.03 10.02
C ILE A 60 -6.00 31.83 8.80
N PRO A 61 -4.89 32.59 8.88
CA PRO A 61 -4.36 33.27 7.70
C PRO A 61 -4.14 32.27 6.56
N PHE A 62 -4.68 32.57 5.39
CA PHE A 62 -4.33 31.85 4.19
C PHE A 62 -2.91 32.29 3.82
N GLU A 63 -1.92 31.54 4.25
CA GLU A 63 -0.61 31.62 3.64
C GLU A 63 -0.80 31.07 2.23
N GLU A 64 -0.68 31.94 1.22
CA GLU A 64 -0.44 31.48 -0.13
C GLU A 64 0.88 30.70 -0.07
N TYR A 65 0.80 29.44 0.28
CA TYR A 65 1.82 28.55 -0.20
C TYR A 65 1.70 28.72 -1.74
N GLU A 66 2.68 29.42 -2.33
CA GLU A 66 2.99 29.10 -3.71
C GLU A 66 2.87 27.59 -3.73
N VAL A 67 1.87 27.07 -4.44
CA VAL A 67 1.86 25.67 -4.81
C VAL A 67 3.23 25.54 -5.43
N GLN A 68 4.21 25.09 -4.62
CA GLN A 68 5.42 24.55 -5.19
C GLN A 68 4.80 23.53 -6.12
N THR A 69 4.72 23.93 -7.38
CA THR A 69 4.37 23.06 -8.50
C THR A 69 5.19 21.86 -8.16
N VAL A 70 4.50 20.81 -7.64
CA VAL A 70 5.15 19.54 -7.28
C VAL A 70 6.07 19.36 -8.46
N PRO A 71 7.39 19.45 -8.29
CA PRO A 71 8.27 19.61 -9.42
C PRO A 71 7.83 18.52 -10.36
N VAL A 72 7.37 18.94 -11.56
CA VAL A 72 6.94 18.04 -12.63
C VAL A 72 7.98 16.96 -12.56
N LYS A 73 7.62 15.72 -12.17
CA LYS A 73 8.56 14.66 -11.89
C LYS A 73 9.65 14.83 -12.93
N GLN A 74 10.75 15.50 -12.54
CA GLN A 74 11.93 15.56 -13.40
C GLN A 74 12.10 14.11 -13.77
N ASP A 75 12.35 13.77 -15.01
CA ASP A 75 12.56 12.39 -15.46
C ASP A 75 13.44 11.72 -14.43
N LEU A 76 12.79 11.19 -13.37
CA LEU A 76 13.48 10.55 -12.27
C LEU A 76 14.06 9.32 -12.93
N ARG A 77 15.39 9.23 -12.94
CA ARG A 77 16.02 8.01 -13.43
C ARG A 77 15.37 6.83 -12.74
N PRO A 78 15.20 5.71 -13.42
CA PRO A 78 14.63 4.52 -12.81
C PRO A 78 15.48 4.12 -11.60
N PHE A 79 14.83 3.50 -10.61
CA PHE A 79 15.50 2.95 -9.43
C PHE A 79 16.70 2.09 -9.84
N ASP A 80 17.86 2.38 -9.28
CA ASP A 80 19.09 1.63 -9.50
C ASP A 80 19.58 1.07 -8.16
N ILE A 81 19.56 -0.26 -8.05
CA ILE A 81 20.02 -0.97 -6.85
C ILE A 81 21.51 -0.75 -6.56
N THR A 82 22.30 -0.37 -7.59
CA THR A 82 23.74 -0.14 -7.43
C THR A 82 24.08 1.17 -6.71
N ASP A 83 23.08 2.04 -6.47
CA ASP A 83 23.25 3.24 -5.64
C ASP A 83 23.31 2.93 -4.13
N TYR A 84 23.11 1.68 -3.77
CA TYR A 84 23.05 1.23 -2.40
C TYR A 84 24.14 0.21 -2.08
N ASP A 85 24.81 0.39 -0.95
CA ASP A 85 25.62 -0.66 -0.34
C ASP A 85 24.68 -1.62 0.40
N LEU A 86 24.62 -2.87 -0.05
CA LEU A 86 23.71 -3.87 0.48
C LEU A 86 24.41 -4.85 1.41
N HIS A 87 23.95 -4.94 2.65
CA HIS A 87 24.33 -5.99 3.58
C HIS A 87 23.20 -7.02 3.68
N ARG A 88 23.46 -8.24 3.20
CA ARG A 88 22.48 -9.33 3.22
C ARG A 88 22.56 -10.10 4.53
N PHE A 89 21.40 -10.42 5.07
CA PHE A 89 21.33 -11.26 6.26
C PHE A 89 21.87 -12.67 5.98
N ASN A 90 22.75 -13.16 6.85
CA ASN A 90 23.26 -14.52 6.77
C ASN A 90 22.82 -15.32 8.02
N PRO A 91 21.97 -16.37 7.85
CA PRO A 91 21.52 -17.21 8.96
C PRO A 91 22.63 -17.94 9.74
N GLN A 92 23.83 -18.05 9.18
CA GLN A 92 24.97 -18.76 9.77
C GLN A 92 26.02 -17.82 10.38
N ASP A 93 25.82 -16.50 10.25
CA ASP A 93 26.74 -15.47 10.71
C ASP A 93 26.14 -14.69 11.87
N HIS A 94 26.62 -14.93 13.08
CA HIS A 94 26.11 -14.27 14.28
C HIS A 94 26.39 -12.77 14.32
N GLU A 95 27.53 -12.33 13.85
CA GLU A 95 27.88 -10.90 13.81
C GLU A 95 26.92 -10.16 12.87
N MET A 96 26.64 -10.75 11.72
CA MET A 96 25.67 -10.21 10.80
C MET A 96 24.26 -10.18 11.39
N GLN A 97 23.84 -11.22 12.14
CA GLN A 97 22.53 -11.24 12.80
C GLN A 97 22.37 -10.12 13.83
N GLU A 98 23.42 -9.80 14.58
CA GLU A 98 23.40 -8.72 15.58
C GLU A 98 23.14 -7.34 14.95
N ILE A 99 23.65 -7.08 13.73
CA ILE A 99 23.42 -5.83 13.01
C ILE A 99 21.95 -5.63 12.68
N PHE A 100 21.22 -6.72 12.36
CA PHE A 100 19.80 -6.68 12.04
C PHE A 100 18.89 -6.66 13.28
N TYR A 101 19.36 -7.16 14.41
CA TYR A 101 18.59 -7.29 15.64
C TYR A 101 17.79 -6.04 16.05
N PRO A 102 18.36 -4.80 16.03
CA PRO A 102 17.64 -3.60 16.44
C PRO A 102 16.38 -3.28 15.60
N TYR A 103 16.32 -3.74 14.36
CA TYR A 103 15.20 -3.51 13.47
C TYR A 103 14.02 -4.45 13.75
N PHE A 104 14.30 -5.65 14.26
CA PHE A 104 13.31 -6.69 14.48
C PHE A 104 12.87 -6.83 15.94
N LYS A 105 13.75 -6.54 16.91
CA LYS A 105 13.49 -6.70 18.34
C LYS A 105 12.18 -6.05 18.78
N ASN A 106 12.00 -4.77 18.47
CA ASN A 106 10.85 -4.00 18.93
C ASN A 106 9.56 -4.33 18.16
N ARG A 107 9.67 -5.13 17.11
CA ARG A 107 8.54 -5.70 16.35
C ARG A 107 8.22 -7.13 16.80
N GLY A 108 8.97 -7.69 17.72
CA GLY A 108 8.77 -9.05 18.21
C GLY A 108 9.04 -10.14 17.18
N ILE A 109 9.78 -9.82 16.10
CA ILE A 109 10.14 -10.81 15.07
C ILE A 109 11.38 -11.56 15.51
N ASP A 110 11.23 -12.86 15.76
CA ASP A 110 12.29 -13.73 16.23
C ASP A 110 13.32 -14.10 15.15
N LEU A 111 14.47 -14.63 15.59
CA LEU A 111 15.55 -15.02 14.70
C LEU A 111 15.15 -16.16 13.76
N SER A 112 14.29 -17.08 14.19
CA SER A 112 13.80 -18.18 13.35
C SER A 112 13.00 -17.65 12.15
N THR A 113 12.17 -16.63 12.38
CA THR A 113 11.41 -15.96 11.33
C THR A 113 12.33 -15.15 10.42
N GLN A 114 13.32 -14.43 10.98
CA GLN A 114 14.32 -13.73 10.17
C GLN A 114 15.06 -14.72 9.26
N ASN A 115 15.48 -15.86 9.80
CA ASN A 115 16.12 -16.92 9.02
C ASN A 115 15.22 -17.44 7.90
N ALA A 116 13.91 -17.58 8.13
CA ALA A 116 12.98 -18.03 7.11
C ALA A 116 12.86 -17.04 5.94
N PHE A 117 12.91 -15.75 6.23
CA PHE A 117 12.76 -14.68 5.24
C PHE A 117 14.10 -14.03 4.82
N HIS A 118 15.25 -14.61 5.14
CA HIS A 118 16.58 -13.99 4.97
C HIS A 118 16.89 -13.48 3.54
N ARG A 119 16.23 -14.03 2.52
CA ARG A 119 16.38 -13.61 1.12
C ARG A 119 15.54 -12.41 0.74
N HIS A 120 14.62 -12.00 1.61
CA HIS A 120 13.57 -11.03 1.28
C HIS A 120 13.71 -9.71 2.05
N PHE A 121 14.85 -9.49 2.69
CA PHE A 121 15.26 -8.22 3.28
C PHE A 121 16.79 -8.10 3.30
N CYS A 122 17.26 -6.87 3.42
CA CYS A 122 18.67 -6.54 3.59
C CYS A 122 18.80 -5.22 4.38
N LEU A 123 20.01 -4.85 4.78
CA LEU A 123 20.30 -3.46 5.10
C LEU A 123 20.77 -2.77 3.81
N ALA A 124 20.18 -1.63 3.50
CA ALA A 124 20.56 -0.81 2.37
C ALA A 124 21.10 0.53 2.89
N THR A 125 22.32 0.87 2.49
CA THR A 125 22.95 2.14 2.82
C THR A 125 23.05 3.00 1.57
N LYS A 126 22.40 4.17 1.60
CA LYS A 126 22.52 5.18 0.55
C LYS A 126 23.47 6.28 1.02
N HIS A 127 24.39 6.71 0.15
CA HIS A 127 25.27 7.83 0.42
C HIS A 127 24.67 9.11 -0.17
N GLY A 128 24.39 10.08 0.71
CA GLY A 128 23.92 11.40 0.29
C GLY A 128 25.01 12.23 -0.37
N ALA A 129 24.63 13.24 -1.13
CA ALA A 129 25.54 14.20 -1.73
C ALA A 129 26.34 15.01 -0.70
N ASP A 130 25.87 15.07 0.54
CA ASP A 130 26.50 15.67 1.71
C ASP A 130 27.56 14.77 2.37
N GLY A 131 27.76 13.55 1.86
CA GLY A 131 28.64 12.53 2.42
C GLY A 131 28.04 11.77 3.61
N ALA A 132 26.80 12.05 3.99
CA ALA A 132 26.12 11.28 5.03
C ALA A 132 25.70 9.90 4.49
N ALA A 133 25.83 8.87 5.33
CA ALA A 133 25.40 7.52 5.01
C ALA A 133 24.09 7.20 5.78
N TYR A 134 23.06 6.82 5.06
CA TYR A 134 21.76 6.49 5.60
C TYR A 134 21.48 4.99 5.44
N THR A 135 21.43 4.27 6.55
CA THR A 135 21.19 2.81 6.54
C THR A 135 19.79 2.50 7.06
N CYS A 136 19.01 1.81 6.24
CA CYS A 136 17.66 1.33 6.57
C CYS A 136 17.55 -0.18 6.39
N LEU A 137 16.63 -0.81 7.14
CA LEU A 137 16.17 -2.14 6.78
C LEU A 137 15.30 -2.02 5.52
N ALA A 138 15.71 -2.68 4.46
CA ALA A 138 15.11 -2.60 3.15
C ALA A 138 14.44 -3.93 2.77
N PHE A 139 13.21 -3.84 2.32
CA PHE A 139 12.43 -4.95 1.79
C PHE A 139 12.27 -4.74 0.27
N PRO A 140 12.90 -5.57 -0.57
CA PRO A 140 12.91 -5.38 -2.01
C PRO A 140 11.50 -5.42 -2.61
N LEU A 141 11.15 -4.41 -3.39
CA LEU A 141 9.96 -4.37 -4.22
C LEU A 141 10.31 -4.97 -5.58
N THR A 142 9.61 -6.02 -5.98
CA THR A 142 9.89 -6.75 -7.20
C THR A 142 8.71 -6.73 -8.17
N LEU A 143 9.01 -6.82 -9.47
CA LEU A 143 7.99 -6.97 -10.50
C LEU A 143 7.51 -8.43 -10.54
N PRO A 144 6.18 -8.68 -10.48
CA PRO A 144 5.65 -10.05 -10.46
C PRO A 144 6.02 -10.88 -11.68
N LYS A 145 6.03 -10.25 -12.86
CA LYS A 145 6.24 -10.93 -14.16
C LYS A 145 7.70 -11.07 -14.56
N GLU A 146 8.58 -10.23 -14.03
CA GLU A 146 9.97 -10.14 -14.48
C GLU A 146 10.96 -10.90 -13.58
N GLY A 147 10.53 -12.04 -13.02
CA GLY A 147 11.44 -12.97 -12.35
C GLY A 147 12.18 -12.41 -11.13
N GLY A 148 11.64 -11.38 -10.48
CA GLY A 148 12.22 -10.81 -9.27
C GLY A 148 13.12 -9.59 -9.49
N THR A 149 13.02 -8.90 -10.63
CA THR A 149 13.67 -7.60 -10.83
C THR A 149 13.28 -6.63 -9.72
N VAL A 150 14.27 -6.14 -8.97
CA VAL A 150 14.07 -5.18 -7.89
C VAL A 150 13.91 -3.79 -8.49
N VAL A 151 12.79 -3.14 -8.16
CA VAL A 151 12.41 -1.82 -8.67
C VAL A 151 12.21 -0.78 -7.56
N GLY A 152 12.68 -1.08 -6.38
CA GLY A 152 12.60 -0.21 -5.22
C GLY A 152 12.78 -0.97 -3.91
N PHE A 153 12.74 -0.21 -2.82
CA PHE A 153 12.73 -0.75 -1.46
C PHE A 153 11.58 -0.17 -0.65
N GLU A 154 10.92 -1.00 0.16
CA GLU A 154 10.18 -0.54 1.32
C GLU A 154 11.18 -0.42 2.46
N GLU A 155 11.36 0.79 3.01
CA GLU A 155 12.40 1.11 3.97
C GLU A 155 11.83 1.28 5.39
N ARG A 156 12.61 0.83 6.37
CA ARG A 156 12.33 0.95 7.80
C ARG A 156 13.58 1.38 8.54
N GLU A 157 13.51 2.50 9.22
CA GLU A 157 14.56 2.94 10.13
C GLU A 157 14.51 2.15 11.45
N ARG A 158 15.59 2.17 12.20
CA ARG A 158 15.61 1.71 13.59
C ARG A 158 14.57 2.47 14.41
N MET A 159 13.87 1.78 15.31
CA MET A 159 13.02 2.49 16.27
C MET A 159 13.86 3.40 17.14
N ARG A 160 13.47 4.67 17.19
CA ARG A 160 14.15 5.68 17.99
C ARG A 160 13.79 5.50 19.46
N MET A 161 14.81 5.66 20.33
CA MET A 161 14.62 5.55 21.79
C MET A 161 14.05 6.83 22.41
N ASP A 162 14.03 7.94 21.67
CA ASP A 162 13.53 9.26 22.09
C ASP A 162 11.98 9.39 21.98
N GLY A 163 11.28 8.33 21.59
CA GLY A 163 9.84 8.33 21.42
C GLY A 163 9.35 8.99 20.12
N CYS A 164 10.27 9.46 19.26
CA CYS A 164 9.92 9.96 17.94
C CYS A 164 9.59 8.81 16.99
N ASP A 165 8.71 9.06 16.04
CA ASP A 165 8.42 8.10 14.98
C ASP A 165 9.68 7.83 14.13
N SER A 166 10.00 6.56 13.96
CA SER A 166 11.05 6.16 13.03
C SER A 166 10.54 6.21 11.59
N TYR A 167 11.43 6.52 10.66
CA TYR A 167 11.09 6.57 9.24
C TYR A 167 10.52 5.24 8.75
N LYS A 168 9.45 5.35 8.00
CA LYS A 168 8.86 4.27 7.21
C LYS A 168 8.42 4.85 5.87
N GLY A 169 8.91 4.28 4.79
CA GLY A 169 8.61 4.81 3.45
C GLY A 169 9.04 3.84 2.38
N LYS A 170 9.12 4.35 1.18
CA LYS A 170 9.76 3.69 0.05
C LYS A 170 10.98 4.49 -0.35
N SER A 171 12.00 3.82 -0.88
CA SER A 171 13.20 4.49 -1.37
C SER A 171 12.84 5.43 -2.51
N GLU A 172 13.61 6.50 -2.64
CA GLU A 172 13.48 7.41 -3.78
C GLU A 172 13.58 6.64 -5.10
N GLU A 173 12.87 7.10 -6.13
CA GLU A 173 12.86 6.51 -7.47
C GLU A 173 12.24 5.10 -7.55
N SER A 174 11.71 4.55 -6.42
CA SER A 174 11.00 3.26 -6.44
C SER A 174 9.82 3.28 -7.39
N ASN A 175 9.68 2.22 -8.19
CA ASN A 175 8.47 2.01 -8.99
C ASN A 175 7.32 1.51 -8.09
N GLU A 176 6.68 2.45 -7.41
CA GLU A 176 5.56 2.16 -6.50
C GLU A 176 4.31 1.67 -7.22
N SER A 177 4.22 1.90 -8.53
CA SER A 177 3.04 1.54 -9.31
C SER A 177 3.00 0.07 -9.72
N GLU A 178 4.15 -0.61 -9.71
CA GLU A 178 4.27 -1.98 -10.19
C GLU A 178 4.97 -2.91 -9.20
N GLY A 179 5.92 -2.40 -8.41
CA GLY A 179 6.67 -3.18 -7.45
C GLY A 179 5.87 -3.55 -6.20
N LEU A 180 6.01 -4.81 -5.76
CA LEU A 180 5.47 -5.33 -4.50
C LEU A 180 6.55 -6.13 -3.76
N TRP A 181 6.49 -6.15 -2.44
CA TRP A 181 7.28 -7.13 -1.70
C TRP A 181 6.63 -8.50 -1.82
N ILE A 182 7.38 -9.44 -2.40
CA ILE A 182 6.95 -10.82 -2.64
C ILE A 182 7.96 -11.73 -2.00
N ALA A 183 7.52 -12.60 -1.08
CA ALA A 183 8.40 -13.44 -0.31
C ALA A 183 7.87 -14.86 -0.13
N SER A 184 8.78 -15.84 -0.16
CA SER A 184 8.47 -17.22 0.21
C SER A 184 9.60 -17.80 1.07
N PRO A 185 9.31 -18.29 2.30
CA PRO A 185 10.32 -18.89 3.17
C PRO A 185 11.07 -20.05 2.53
N ALA A 186 10.41 -20.85 1.71
CA ALA A 186 11.03 -21.97 1.00
C ALA A 186 11.52 -21.61 -0.42
N GLY A 187 11.39 -20.35 -0.85
CA GLY A 187 11.76 -19.91 -2.19
C GLY A 187 10.81 -20.44 -3.29
N THR A 188 9.55 -20.71 -2.94
CA THR A 188 8.54 -21.14 -3.92
C THR A 188 8.30 -20.01 -4.93
N PRO A 189 8.43 -20.28 -6.23
CA PRO A 189 8.08 -19.31 -7.28
C PRO A 189 6.62 -18.88 -7.19
N LEU A 190 6.33 -17.63 -7.50
CA LEU A 190 4.98 -17.07 -7.43
C LEU A 190 3.95 -17.91 -8.22
N ALA A 191 4.31 -18.30 -9.46
CA ALA A 191 3.45 -19.08 -10.34
C ALA A 191 3.19 -20.54 -9.87
N GLU A 192 4.02 -21.06 -8.97
CA GLU A 192 3.91 -22.42 -8.43
C GLU A 192 3.24 -22.45 -7.04
N ALA A 193 2.98 -21.28 -6.49
CA ALA A 193 2.42 -21.16 -5.14
C ALA A 193 0.98 -21.68 -5.10
N LYS A 194 0.67 -22.49 -4.08
CA LYS A 194 -0.70 -22.98 -3.83
C LYS A 194 -1.48 -22.05 -2.90
N HIS A 195 -0.78 -21.25 -2.13
CA HIS A 195 -1.33 -20.34 -1.13
C HIS A 195 -0.63 -18.98 -1.22
N ILE A 196 -1.40 -17.93 -1.42
CA ILE A 196 -0.95 -16.53 -1.46
C ILE A 196 -1.56 -15.80 -0.27
N TYR A 197 -0.74 -15.15 0.53
CA TYR A 197 -1.16 -14.38 1.70
C TYR A 197 -0.89 -12.89 1.48
N TRP A 198 -1.91 -12.06 1.63
CA TRP A 198 -1.87 -10.61 1.40
C TRP A 198 -1.88 -9.83 2.71
N PHE A 199 -0.94 -8.91 2.87
CA PHE A 199 -0.77 -8.07 4.06
C PHE A 199 -0.59 -6.59 3.71
N GLY A 200 -0.90 -5.72 4.67
CA GLY A 200 -0.67 -4.28 4.57
C GLY A 200 0.80 -3.89 4.78
N SER A 201 1.59 -4.71 5.47
CA SER A 201 3.01 -4.47 5.72
C SER A 201 3.83 -5.76 5.75
N THR A 202 5.12 -5.63 5.49
CA THR A 202 6.11 -6.72 5.55
C THR A 202 6.23 -7.31 6.95
N TYR A 203 6.19 -6.48 7.99
CA TYR A 203 6.24 -6.95 9.38
C TYR A 203 5.02 -7.79 9.75
N ASP A 204 3.82 -7.42 9.28
CA ASP A 204 2.60 -8.20 9.54
C ASP A 204 2.67 -9.58 8.89
N ALA A 205 3.23 -9.66 7.68
CA ALA A 205 3.48 -10.93 7.00
C ALA A 205 4.44 -11.83 7.79
N MET A 206 5.55 -11.28 8.25
CA MET A 206 6.53 -12.01 9.06
C MET A 206 5.96 -12.44 10.41
N ALA A 207 5.22 -11.55 11.09
CA ALA A 207 4.56 -11.86 12.36
C ALA A 207 3.51 -12.96 12.20
N TYR A 208 2.71 -12.91 11.14
CA TYR A 208 1.73 -13.95 10.82
C TYR A 208 2.41 -15.32 10.65
N TYR A 209 3.49 -15.37 9.87
CA TYR A 209 4.28 -16.59 9.69
C TYR A 209 4.79 -17.10 11.04
N GLN A 210 5.40 -16.25 11.85
CA GLN A 210 5.93 -16.59 13.18
C GLN A 210 4.87 -17.25 14.07
N LEU A 211 3.68 -16.66 14.12
CA LEU A 211 2.59 -17.11 14.99
C LEU A 211 1.96 -18.44 14.54
N HIS A 212 1.99 -18.71 13.23
CA HIS A 212 1.21 -19.81 12.65
C HIS A 212 2.04 -20.95 12.07
N GLN A 213 3.35 -20.79 11.82
CA GLN A 213 4.20 -21.80 11.17
C GLN A 213 4.24 -23.15 11.91
N ALA A 214 4.15 -23.14 13.23
CA ALA A 214 4.19 -24.39 14.02
C ALA A 214 2.96 -25.26 13.79
N LYS A 215 1.79 -24.63 13.52
CA LYS A 215 0.51 -25.31 13.32
C LYS A 215 0.19 -25.54 11.84
N ASN A 216 0.73 -24.73 10.96
CA ASN A 216 0.50 -24.76 9.51
C ASN A 216 1.83 -24.87 8.75
N LYS A 217 2.21 -26.09 8.42
CA LYS A 217 3.46 -26.36 7.69
C LYS A 217 3.45 -25.87 6.25
N ASP A 218 2.27 -25.65 5.67
CA ASP A 218 2.13 -25.17 4.30
C ASP A 218 2.59 -23.72 4.13
N LEU A 219 2.63 -22.96 5.24
CA LEU A 219 3.16 -21.59 5.25
C LEU A 219 4.63 -21.49 4.78
N ARG A 220 5.41 -22.54 4.94
CA ARG A 220 6.80 -22.54 4.45
C ARG A 220 6.88 -22.46 2.92
N LYS A 221 5.88 -23.02 2.22
CA LYS A 221 5.79 -23.03 0.75
C LYS A 221 4.83 -21.98 0.21
N ALA A 222 4.17 -21.25 1.09
CA ALA A 222 3.30 -20.16 0.70
C ALA A 222 4.11 -18.95 0.19
N VAL A 223 3.44 -18.10 -0.57
CA VAL A 223 3.95 -16.79 -0.94
C VAL A 223 3.22 -15.73 -0.13
N PHE A 224 3.98 -14.78 0.40
CA PHE A 224 3.53 -13.66 1.20
C PHE A 224 3.73 -12.38 0.39
N ILE A 225 2.72 -11.52 0.34
CA ILE A 225 2.74 -10.27 -0.39
C ILE A 225 2.44 -9.13 0.57
N SER A 226 3.30 -8.12 0.58
CA SER A 226 3.02 -6.86 1.26
C SER A 226 2.71 -5.79 0.23
N THR A 227 1.62 -5.07 0.47
CA THR A 227 1.25 -3.92 -0.36
C THR A 227 2.01 -2.65 0.00
N GLY A 228 2.63 -2.60 1.19
CA GLY A 228 3.39 -1.45 1.69
C GLY A 228 2.59 -0.14 1.75
N GLY A 229 1.27 -0.23 1.58
CA GLY A 229 0.38 0.90 1.46
C GLY A 229 -0.90 0.53 0.74
N LYS A 230 -1.46 1.46 -0.05
CA LYS A 230 -2.61 1.17 -0.92
C LYS A 230 -2.10 0.74 -2.30
N PRO A 231 -2.20 -0.55 -2.67
CA PRO A 231 -1.82 -1.00 -4.01
C PRO A 231 -2.80 -0.46 -5.03
N ILE A 232 -2.37 -0.38 -6.27
CA ILE A 232 -3.26 -0.10 -7.39
C ILE A 232 -3.80 -1.42 -7.97
N GLY A 233 -4.96 -1.36 -8.62
CA GLY A 233 -5.59 -2.54 -9.21
C GLY A 233 -4.70 -3.28 -10.23
N LYS A 234 -3.77 -2.58 -10.90
CA LYS A 234 -2.80 -3.19 -11.82
C LYS A 234 -1.91 -4.19 -11.09
N GLN A 235 -1.30 -3.80 -9.95
CA GLN A 235 -0.43 -4.68 -9.16
C GLN A 235 -1.17 -5.93 -8.69
N MET A 236 -2.42 -5.76 -8.21
CA MET A 236 -3.24 -6.88 -7.77
C MET A 236 -3.52 -7.85 -8.93
N ARG A 237 -3.94 -7.33 -10.09
CA ARG A 237 -4.22 -8.15 -11.28
C ARG A 237 -3.01 -8.93 -11.74
N GLU A 238 -1.83 -8.32 -11.82
CA GLU A 238 -0.61 -9.00 -12.25
C GLU A 238 -0.25 -10.20 -11.37
N ILE A 239 -0.46 -10.09 -10.06
CA ILE A 239 -0.29 -11.21 -9.14
C ILE A 239 -1.37 -12.27 -9.39
N LEU A 240 -2.63 -11.86 -9.46
CA LEU A 240 -3.76 -12.78 -9.64
C LEU A 240 -3.67 -13.55 -10.95
N ASP A 241 -3.30 -12.89 -12.05
CA ASP A 241 -3.13 -13.53 -13.37
C ASP A 241 -2.09 -14.65 -13.32
N LEU A 242 -1.03 -14.47 -12.52
CA LEU A 242 0.01 -15.50 -12.34
C LEU A 242 -0.40 -16.60 -11.36
N THR A 243 -1.39 -16.35 -10.50
CA THR A 243 -1.71 -17.20 -9.35
C THR A 243 -3.18 -17.65 -9.27
N ILE A 244 -3.92 -17.58 -10.40
CA ILE A 244 -5.36 -17.95 -10.44
C ILE A 244 -5.67 -19.31 -9.78
N PRO A 245 -4.86 -20.38 -9.96
CA PRO A 245 -5.16 -21.65 -9.32
C PRO A 245 -4.85 -21.64 -7.81
N ALA A 246 -4.15 -20.63 -7.30
CA ALA A 246 -3.77 -20.56 -5.89
C ALA A 246 -4.92 -20.06 -5.00
N ARG A 247 -4.97 -20.55 -3.76
CA ARG A 247 -5.88 -20.01 -2.75
C ARG A 247 -5.36 -18.66 -2.26
N GLN A 248 -6.18 -17.64 -2.40
CA GLN A 248 -5.90 -16.29 -1.92
C GLN A 248 -6.35 -16.13 -0.47
N HIS A 249 -5.47 -15.68 0.42
CA HIS A 249 -5.72 -15.41 1.84
C HIS A 249 -5.56 -13.91 2.10
N ILE A 250 -6.63 -13.25 2.51
CA ILE A 250 -6.65 -11.81 2.76
C ILE A 250 -6.42 -11.59 4.25
N CYS A 251 -5.27 -11.00 4.60
CA CYS A 251 -4.81 -10.81 5.97
C CYS A 251 -4.53 -9.34 6.28
N PHE A 252 -5.35 -8.43 5.75
CA PHE A 252 -5.26 -7.01 6.12
C PHE A 252 -5.81 -6.79 7.53
N ASP A 253 -5.36 -5.71 8.17
CA ASP A 253 -5.80 -5.32 9.51
C ASP A 253 -7.31 -4.97 9.55
N ASN A 254 -7.92 -5.06 10.72
CA ASN A 254 -9.34 -4.75 10.93
C ASN A 254 -9.58 -3.25 11.17
N THR A 255 -8.86 -2.40 10.43
CA THR A 255 -9.08 -0.96 10.39
C THR A 255 -9.95 -0.60 9.19
N ARG A 256 -10.47 0.64 9.15
CA ARG A 256 -11.18 1.15 7.95
C ARG A 256 -10.31 1.06 6.68
N LYS A 257 -9.00 1.30 6.81
CA LYS A 257 -8.06 1.18 5.69
C LYS A 257 -7.91 -0.27 5.24
N GLY A 258 -7.72 -1.20 6.18
CA GLY A 258 -7.61 -2.63 5.89
C GLY A 258 -8.90 -3.22 5.31
N SER A 259 -10.07 -2.79 5.80
CA SER A 259 -11.36 -3.17 5.22
C SER A 259 -11.50 -2.71 3.77
N ASN A 260 -11.08 -1.48 3.44
CA ASN A 260 -11.08 -0.99 2.06
C ASN A 260 -10.15 -1.81 1.15
N LEU A 261 -8.94 -2.15 1.64
CA LEU A 261 -8.00 -3.00 0.90
C LEU A 261 -8.56 -4.40 0.65
N THR A 262 -9.23 -4.96 1.65
CA THR A 262 -9.93 -6.25 1.54
C THR A 262 -10.97 -6.20 0.42
N TRP A 263 -11.79 -5.18 0.41
CA TRP A 263 -12.82 -4.98 -0.62
C TRP A 263 -12.23 -4.80 -2.02
N ASP A 264 -11.20 -3.97 -2.16
CA ASP A 264 -10.52 -3.74 -3.44
C ASP A 264 -9.91 -5.04 -3.98
N LEU A 265 -9.25 -5.83 -3.12
CA LEU A 265 -8.67 -7.12 -3.52
C LEU A 265 -9.75 -8.16 -3.89
N GLN A 266 -10.84 -8.24 -3.14
CA GLN A 266 -11.95 -9.13 -3.45
C GLN A 266 -12.54 -8.84 -4.82
N LYS A 267 -12.72 -7.57 -5.18
CA LYS A 267 -13.18 -7.17 -6.53
C LYS A 267 -12.23 -7.65 -7.62
N GLU A 268 -10.93 -7.47 -7.44
CA GLU A 268 -9.95 -7.92 -8.43
C GLU A 268 -9.90 -9.45 -8.53
N ILE A 269 -10.04 -10.18 -7.42
CA ILE A 269 -10.15 -11.65 -7.44
C ILE A 269 -11.38 -12.09 -8.26
N CYS A 270 -12.55 -11.49 -8.00
CA CYS A 270 -13.77 -11.82 -8.75
C CYS A 270 -13.61 -11.55 -10.25
N ARG A 271 -12.97 -10.43 -10.63
CA ARG A 271 -12.68 -10.10 -12.03
C ARG A 271 -11.75 -11.11 -12.69
N SER A 272 -10.64 -11.46 -12.04
CA SER A 272 -9.67 -12.39 -12.58
C SER A 272 -10.25 -13.80 -12.74
N VAL A 273 -11.06 -14.27 -11.77
CA VAL A 273 -11.76 -15.56 -11.87
C VAL A 273 -12.76 -15.55 -13.01
N ARG A 274 -13.56 -14.48 -13.17
CA ARG A 274 -14.54 -14.36 -14.27
C ARG A 274 -13.83 -14.41 -15.63
N PHE A 275 -12.74 -13.64 -15.80
CA PHE A 275 -11.95 -13.61 -17.01
C PHE A 275 -11.40 -15.03 -17.35
N ALA A 276 -10.81 -15.73 -16.38
CA ALA A 276 -10.31 -17.08 -16.57
C ALA A 276 -11.40 -18.10 -16.95
N ILE A 277 -12.63 -17.91 -16.46
CA ILE A 277 -13.76 -18.75 -16.85
C ILE A 277 -14.24 -18.42 -18.27
N GLU A 278 -14.25 -17.14 -18.66
CA GLU A 278 -14.63 -16.71 -20.01
C GLU A 278 -13.67 -17.22 -21.09
N GLU A 279 -12.38 -17.28 -20.79
CA GLU A 279 -11.38 -17.85 -21.70
C GLU A 279 -11.42 -19.39 -21.81
N THR A 280 -12.15 -20.08 -20.92
CA THR A 280 -12.27 -21.51 -20.90
C THR A 280 -13.70 -21.93 -21.26
N PRO A 281 -14.02 -22.24 -22.52
CA PRO A 281 -15.41 -22.49 -22.99
C PRO A 281 -16.16 -23.56 -22.17
N GLU A 282 -15.44 -24.55 -21.66
CA GLU A 282 -15.99 -25.66 -20.87
C GLU A 282 -16.47 -25.21 -19.46
N ARG A 283 -16.05 -24.03 -19.00
CA ARG A 283 -16.42 -23.46 -17.70
C ARG A 283 -17.48 -22.35 -17.77
N LYS A 284 -17.91 -22.01 -18.96
CA LYS A 284 -18.91 -20.96 -19.21
C LYS A 284 -20.23 -21.14 -18.44
N PRO A 285 -20.75 -22.37 -18.19
CA PRO A 285 -21.96 -22.59 -17.39
C PRO A 285 -21.86 -22.14 -15.94
N TYR A 286 -20.64 -21.95 -15.40
CA TYR A 286 -20.44 -21.51 -14.03
C TYR A 286 -20.48 -19.99 -13.87
N LEU A 287 -20.44 -19.21 -14.96
CA LEU A 287 -20.54 -17.75 -14.94
C LEU A 287 -21.88 -17.25 -14.40
N ASP A 288 -22.94 -17.95 -14.73
CA ASP A 288 -24.31 -17.58 -14.28
C ASP A 288 -24.52 -17.79 -12.76
N SER A 289 -23.59 -18.50 -12.10
CA SER A 289 -23.61 -18.72 -10.65
C SER A 289 -22.75 -17.72 -9.86
N ILE A 290 -21.97 -16.85 -10.56
CA ILE A 290 -21.16 -15.80 -9.93
C ILE A 290 -22.04 -14.55 -9.84
N PRO A 291 -22.34 -14.02 -8.63
CA PRO A 291 -23.13 -12.81 -8.50
C PRO A 291 -22.51 -11.66 -9.28
N ASP A 292 -23.32 -10.95 -10.05
CA ASP A 292 -22.89 -9.67 -10.61
C ASP A 292 -22.44 -8.79 -9.46
N GLY A 293 -21.16 -8.37 -9.46
CA GLY A 293 -20.50 -7.63 -8.38
C GLY A 293 -21.07 -6.23 -8.16
N GLY A 294 -22.37 -6.06 -8.28
CA GLY A 294 -23.12 -4.84 -8.07
C GLY A 294 -23.78 -4.73 -6.69
N ASP A 295 -23.93 -5.85 -5.94
CA ASP A 295 -24.72 -5.88 -4.70
C ASP A 295 -24.12 -6.79 -3.62
N LEU A 296 -22.83 -6.58 -3.27
CA LEU A 296 -22.27 -7.10 -2.03
C LEU A 296 -21.66 -5.98 -1.22
#